data_de6ad2fd4ea11d0bdc86e11298711c00
#
_entry.id   de6ad2fd4ea11d0bdc86e11298711c00
#
_cell.length_a   1.000
_cell.length_b   1.000
_cell.length_c   1.000
_cell.angle_alpha   90.00
_cell.angle_beta   90.00
_cell.angle_gamma   90.00
#
_symmetry.space_group_name_H-M   'P 1'
#
loop_
_entity.id
_entity.type
_entity.pdbx_description
1 polymer ?
#
loop_
_entity_poly.entity_id
_entity_poly.type
_entity_poly.pdbx_seq_one_letter_code
_entity_poly.pdbx_strand_id
1 'polypeptide(L)'
;MLISVCIPTYNRPKSLLNCLNSLSLQTDLDFEVCISDNCSHENIERIIDPYRKKLNIKFNKNKENLGAALNFLKVASMAKSEFIWFLGDDDLLFPNAIKELKSLININKDCDFFWINS
;
A
#
# COMPACT_ATOMS: atom_id res chain seq x y z
N MET A 1 6.40 -9.85 -9.02
CA MET A 1 6.09 -8.41 -8.91
C MET A 1 7.28 -7.68 -8.33
N LEU A 2 7.55 -6.48 -8.83
CA LEU A 2 8.70 -5.69 -8.38
C LEU A 2 8.41 -4.87 -7.13
N ILE A 3 7.15 -4.43 -6.96
CA ILE A 3 6.76 -3.48 -5.92
C ILE A 3 5.61 -4.02 -5.09
N SER A 4 5.74 -3.91 -3.78
CA SER A 4 4.64 -4.04 -2.83
C SER A 4 4.36 -2.67 -2.22
N VAL A 5 3.14 -2.18 -2.40
CA VAL A 5 2.68 -0.95 -1.75
C VAL A 5 2.13 -1.34 -0.38
N CYS A 6 2.72 -0.81 0.69
CA CYS A 6 2.36 -1.16 2.06
C CYS A 6 1.66 0.01 2.74
N ILE A 7 0.43 -0.23 3.20
CA ILE A 7 -0.44 0.79 3.77
C ILE A 7 -0.88 0.37 5.17
N PRO A 8 -0.29 0.95 6.23
CA PRO A 8 -0.85 0.81 7.57
C PRO A 8 -2.03 1.75 7.71
N THR A 9 -3.11 1.31 8.34
CA THR A 9 -4.32 2.13 8.52
C THR A 9 -4.92 1.93 9.91
N TYR A 10 -5.60 2.98 10.39
CA TYR A 10 -6.33 2.94 11.64
C TYR A 10 -7.41 4.03 11.66
N ASN A 11 -8.68 3.61 11.73
CA ASN A 11 -9.84 4.50 11.85
C ASN A 11 -9.91 5.62 10.79
N ARG A 12 -9.50 5.31 9.55
CA ARG A 12 -9.52 6.26 8.43
C ARG A 12 -10.17 5.68 7.17
N PRO A 13 -11.44 5.25 7.26
CA PRO A 13 -12.07 4.56 6.12
C PRO A 13 -12.18 5.44 4.86
N LYS A 14 -12.48 6.72 4.99
CA LYS A 14 -12.60 7.61 3.82
C LYS A 14 -11.27 7.89 3.15
N SER A 15 -10.24 8.13 3.95
CA SER A 15 -8.88 8.34 3.42
C SER A 15 -8.39 7.10 2.70
N LEU A 16 -8.58 5.93 3.30
CA LEU A 16 -8.20 4.66 2.69
C LEU A 16 -8.93 4.43 1.37
N LEU A 17 -10.23 4.74 1.33
CA LEU A 17 -11.02 4.60 0.11
C LEU A 17 -10.44 5.45 -1.03
N ASN A 18 -10.08 6.70 -0.76
CA ASN A 18 -9.48 7.59 -1.74
C ASN A 18 -8.10 7.09 -2.19
N CYS A 19 -7.30 6.59 -1.26
CA CYS A 19 -6.00 6.00 -1.55
C CYS A 19 -6.15 4.79 -2.49
N LEU A 20 -7.05 3.86 -2.18
CA LEU A 20 -7.32 2.68 -3.01
C LEU A 20 -7.82 3.09 -4.39
N ASN A 21 -8.64 4.12 -4.46
CA ASN A 21 -9.11 4.64 -5.74
C ASN A 21 -7.94 5.10 -6.62
N SER A 22 -7.00 5.85 -6.04
CA SER A 22 -5.82 6.31 -6.78
C SER A 22 -4.93 5.15 -7.24
N LEU A 23 -4.84 4.08 -6.44
CA LEU A 23 -4.11 2.87 -6.81
C LEU A 23 -4.81 2.12 -7.94
N SER A 24 -6.13 2.06 -7.91
CA SER A 24 -6.91 1.38 -8.96
C SER A 24 -6.85 2.08 -10.32
N LEU A 25 -6.48 3.35 -10.34
CA LEU A 25 -6.36 4.16 -11.55
C LEU A 25 -4.93 4.18 -12.11
N GLN A 26 -4.01 3.41 -11.55
CA GLN A 26 -2.65 3.33 -12.07
C GLN A 26 -2.63 2.73 -13.47
N THR A 27 -1.77 3.27 -14.34
CA THR A 27 -1.57 2.74 -15.70
C THR A 27 -0.85 1.40 -15.70
N ASP A 28 -0.03 1.16 -14.70
CA ASP A 28 0.63 -0.13 -14.46
C ASP A 28 0.04 -0.75 -13.21
N LEU A 29 -0.66 -1.86 -13.35
CA LEU A 29 -1.34 -2.56 -12.26
C LEU A 29 -0.57 -3.80 -11.77
N ASP A 30 0.63 -4.02 -12.27
CA ASP A 30 1.47 -5.15 -11.83
C ASP A 30 2.22 -4.76 -10.56
N PHE A 31 1.51 -4.73 -9.45
CA PHE A 31 2.04 -4.52 -8.11
C PHE A 31 1.11 -5.15 -7.08
N GLU A 32 1.64 -5.38 -5.91
CA GLU A 32 0.89 -5.91 -4.77
C GLU A 32 0.55 -4.77 -3.82
N VAL A 33 -0.62 -4.84 -3.19
CA VAL A 33 -1.04 -3.91 -2.13
C VAL A 33 -1.19 -4.70 -0.83
N CYS A 34 -0.42 -4.32 0.18
CA CYS A 34 -0.52 -4.90 1.52
C CYS A 34 -1.14 -3.87 2.45
N ILE A 35 -2.21 -4.24 3.14
CA ILE A 35 -2.92 -3.34 4.06
C ILE A 35 -2.98 -4.02 5.42
N SER A 36 -2.54 -3.32 6.45
CA SER A 36 -2.67 -3.80 7.83
C SER A 36 -3.49 -2.80 8.64
N ASP A 37 -4.67 -3.25 9.05
CA ASP A 37 -5.58 -2.48 9.87
C ASP A 37 -5.27 -2.70 11.34
N ASN A 38 -4.99 -1.62 12.05
CA ASN A 38 -4.59 -1.64 13.45
C ASN A 38 -5.79 -1.70 14.41
N CYS A 39 -6.77 -2.52 14.09
CA CYS A 39 -7.99 -2.74 14.88
C CYS A 39 -8.93 -1.54 14.84
N SER A 40 -9.29 -1.08 13.65
CA SER A 40 -10.29 -0.01 13.47
C SER A 40 -11.66 -0.40 13.99
N HIS A 41 -12.45 0.59 14.38
CA HIS A 41 -13.83 0.39 14.83
C HIS A 41 -14.75 -0.04 13.69
N GLU A 42 -14.51 0.47 12.48
CA GLU A 42 -15.30 0.11 11.31
C GLU A 42 -14.71 -1.12 10.60
N ASN A 43 -15.55 -1.78 9.80
CA ASN A 43 -15.13 -2.92 9.00
C ASN A 43 -14.34 -2.44 7.77
N ILE A 44 -13.04 -2.37 7.91
CA ILE A 44 -12.13 -1.90 6.83
C ILE A 44 -12.10 -2.89 5.66
N GLU A 45 -12.21 -4.19 5.93
CA GLU A 45 -12.22 -5.20 4.87
C GLU A 45 -13.37 -4.98 3.89
N ARG A 46 -14.51 -4.53 4.37
CA ARG A 46 -15.66 -4.20 3.54
C ARG A 46 -15.36 -3.10 2.52
N ILE A 47 -14.52 -2.15 2.90
CA ILE A 47 -14.08 -1.06 2.00
C ILE A 47 -13.13 -1.59 0.94
N ILE A 48 -12.28 -2.53 1.32
CA ILE A 48 -11.23 -3.11 0.46
C ILE A 48 -11.82 -4.06 -0.59
N ASP A 49 -12.83 -4.85 -0.21
CA ASP A 49 -13.34 -5.94 -1.05
C ASP A 49 -13.66 -5.55 -2.49
N PRO A 50 -14.34 -4.42 -2.78
CA PRO A 50 -14.62 -4.05 -4.16
C PRO A 50 -13.37 -3.84 -5.03
N TYR A 51 -12.25 -3.49 -4.42
CA TYR A 51 -10.99 -3.23 -5.14
C TYR A 51 -10.22 -4.50 -5.47
N ARG A 52 -10.56 -5.64 -4.86
CA ARG A 52 -9.88 -6.91 -5.12
C ARG A 52 -10.05 -7.40 -6.56
N LYS A 53 -11.05 -6.90 -7.27
CA LYS A 53 -11.26 -7.22 -8.68
C LYS A 53 -10.17 -6.67 -9.58
N LYS A 54 -9.56 -5.57 -9.17
CA LYS A 54 -8.59 -4.85 -9.98
C LYS A 54 -7.19 -4.84 -9.37
N LEU A 55 -7.10 -4.86 -8.06
CA LEU A 55 -5.85 -4.79 -7.31
C LEU A 55 -5.56 -6.13 -6.62
N ASN A 56 -4.29 -6.52 -6.60
CA ASN A 56 -3.84 -7.67 -5.84
C ASN A 56 -3.62 -7.25 -4.38
N ILE A 57 -4.61 -7.46 -3.52
CA ILE A 57 -4.62 -6.96 -2.16
C ILE A 57 -4.45 -8.10 -1.15
N LYS A 58 -3.52 -7.92 -0.23
CA LYS A 58 -3.39 -8.71 0.99
C LYS A 58 -3.84 -7.85 2.16
N PHE A 59 -4.70 -8.40 3.00
CA PHE A 59 -5.26 -7.67 4.13
C PHE A 59 -5.01 -8.41 5.44
N ASN A 60 -4.61 -7.67 6.47
CA ASN A 60 -4.51 -8.13 7.83
C ASN A 60 -5.24 -7.18 8.76
N LYS A 61 -5.98 -7.72 9.72
CA LYS A 61 -6.56 -6.96 10.81
C LYS A 61 -5.91 -7.40 12.12
N ASN A 62 -5.28 -6.49 12.82
CA ASN A 62 -4.73 -6.77 14.14
C ASN A 62 -5.87 -7.00 15.14
N LYS A 63 -5.67 -7.91 16.08
CA LYS A 63 -6.66 -8.21 17.11
C LYS A 63 -6.82 -7.10 18.13
N GLU A 64 -5.80 -6.24 18.24
CA GLU A 64 -5.77 -5.07 19.10
C GLU A 64 -4.92 -4.00 18.44
N ASN A 65 -5.01 -2.77 18.92
CA ASN A 65 -4.16 -1.68 18.45
C ASN A 65 -2.75 -1.89 19.00
N LEU A 66 -1.82 -2.24 18.12
CA LEU A 66 -0.42 -2.51 18.47
C LEU A 66 0.45 -1.25 18.53
N GLY A 67 -0.13 -0.08 18.23
CA GLY A 67 0.63 1.15 18.02
C GLY A 67 1.13 1.26 16.58
N ALA A 68 1.46 2.49 16.18
CA ALA A 68 1.82 2.79 14.78
C ALA A 68 3.08 2.06 14.34
N ALA A 69 4.11 2.00 15.19
CA ALA A 69 5.38 1.38 14.83
C ALA A 69 5.25 -0.12 14.57
N LEU A 70 4.53 -0.86 15.43
CA LEU A 70 4.34 -2.29 15.24
C LEU A 70 3.44 -2.59 14.05
N ASN A 71 2.43 -1.77 13.80
CA ASN A 71 1.59 -1.95 12.62
C ASN A 71 2.36 -1.69 11.32
N PHE A 72 3.27 -0.72 11.34
CA PHE A 72 4.17 -0.45 10.22
C PHE A 72 5.06 -1.67 9.92
N LEU A 73 5.64 -2.27 10.95
CA LEU A 73 6.44 -3.49 10.80
C LEU A 73 5.58 -4.67 10.33
N LYS A 74 4.35 -4.75 10.82
CA LYS A 74 3.42 -5.81 10.41
C LYS A 74 3.12 -5.73 8.91
N VAL A 75 2.77 -4.55 8.40
CA VAL A 75 2.45 -4.41 6.98
C VAL A 75 3.67 -4.69 6.11
N ALA A 76 4.85 -4.28 6.55
CA ALA A 76 6.10 -4.58 5.84
C ALA A 76 6.34 -6.09 5.74
N SER A 77 6.03 -6.83 6.81
CA SER A 77 6.22 -8.28 6.83
C SER A 77 5.32 -9.04 5.86
N MET A 78 4.24 -8.42 5.40
CA MET A 78 3.31 -9.01 4.45
C MET A 78 3.80 -8.94 3.01
N ALA A 79 4.74 -8.04 2.72
CA ALA A 79 5.22 -7.79 1.37
C ALA A 79 6.06 -8.96 0.86
N LYS A 80 5.85 -9.35 -0.41
CA LYS A 80 6.62 -10.40 -1.08
C LYS A 80 7.46 -9.90 -2.24
N SER A 81 7.27 -8.65 -2.65
CA SER A 81 8.01 -8.08 -3.76
C SER A 81 9.41 -7.65 -3.35
N GLU A 82 10.25 -7.38 -4.34
CA GLU A 82 11.64 -6.99 -4.12
C GLU A 82 11.76 -5.62 -3.45
N PHE A 83 10.86 -4.70 -3.79
CA PHE A 83 10.83 -3.35 -3.21
C PHE A 83 9.51 -3.10 -2.50
N ILE A 84 9.60 -2.38 -1.38
CA ILE A 84 8.43 -1.95 -0.61
C ILE A 84 8.29 -0.43 -0.76
N TRP A 85 7.08 0.00 -1.10
CA TRP A 85 6.71 1.41 -1.06
C TRP A 85 5.72 1.62 0.08
N PHE A 86 6.17 2.31 1.12
CA PHE A 86 5.29 2.69 2.22
C PHE A 86 4.44 3.88 1.79
N LEU A 87 3.14 3.72 1.83
CA LEU A 87 2.18 4.73 1.46
C LEU A 87 1.26 5.02 2.66
N GLY A 88 1.08 6.29 2.99
CA GLY A 88 0.10 6.67 4.01
C GLY A 88 -1.32 6.41 3.51
N ASP A 89 -2.23 6.07 4.43
CA ASP A 89 -3.62 5.79 4.08
C ASP A 89 -4.39 7.03 3.59
N ASP A 90 -3.80 8.23 3.73
CA ASP A 90 -4.34 9.50 3.22
C ASP A 90 -3.57 10.02 1.99
N ASP A 91 -2.61 9.26 1.48
CA ASP A 91 -1.86 9.64 0.29
C ASP A 91 -2.60 9.27 -0.99
N LEU A 92 -2.41 10.08 -2.02
CA LEU A 92 -2.95 9.84 -3.35
C LEU A 92 -1.82 9.78 -4.36
N LEU A 93 -1.89 8.82 -5.28
CA LEU A 93 -0.88 8.65 -6.31
C LEU A 93 -1.37 9.17 -7.67
N PHE A 94 -0.47 9.81 -8.41
CA PHE A 94 -0.72 10.12 -9.82
C PHE A 94 -0.80 8.83 -10.65
N PRO A 95 -1.53 8.84 -11.78
CA PRO A 95 -1.79 7.62 -12.55
C PRO A 95 -0.55 6.86 -13.05
N ASN A 96 0.57 7.53 -13.23
CA ASN A 96 1.82 6.91 -13.72
C ASN A 96 2.83 6.64 -12.61
N ALA A 97 2.45 6.78 -11.34
CA ALA A 97 3.40 6.69 -10.22
C ALA A 97 4.12 5.35 -10.17
N ILE A 98 3.40 4.24 -10.29
CA ILE A 98 4.00 2.89 -10.27
C ILE A 98 4.93 2.70 -11.46
N LYS A 99 4.50 3.11 -12.64
CA LYS A 99 5.30 3.00 -13.87
C LYS A 99 6.61 3.79 -13.76
N GLU A 100 6.52 5.01 -13.25
CA GLU A 100 7.69 5.87 -13.06
C GLU A 100 8.64 5.30 -12.02
N LEU A 101 8.13 4.76 -10.92
CA LEU A 101 8.96 4.14 -9.89
C LEU A 101 9.70 2.92 -10.44
N LYS A 102 9.03 2.08 -11.23
CA LYS A 102 9.68 0.93 -11.89
C LYS A 102 10.81 1.37 -12.80
N SER A 103 10.61 2.47 -13.54
CA SER A 103 11.66 3.04 -14.40
C SER A 103 12.87 3.50 -13.59
N LEU A 104 12.64 4.18 -12.46
CA LEU A 104 13.71 4.62 -11.57
C LEU A 104 14.49 3.44 -11.00
N ILE A 105 13.81 2.38 -10.61
CA ILE A 105 14.44 1.16 -10.08
C ILE A 105 15.32 0.52 -11.17
N ASN A 106 14.81 0.42 -12.39
CA ASN A 106 15.56 -0.18 -13.49
C ASN A 106 16.81 0.63 -13.89
N ILE A 107 16.76 1.95 -13.80
CA ILE A 107 17.89 2.83 -14.11
C ILE A 107 18.94 2.77 -13.01
N ASN A 108 18.51 2.60 -11.75
CA ASN A 108 19.39 2.64 -10.57
C ASN A 108 19.45 1.27 -9.89
N LYS A 109 19.90 0.24 -10.62
CA LYS A 109 19.88 -1.15 -10.15
C LYS A 109 20.69 -1.41 -8.88
N ASP A 110 21.67 -0.56 -8.60
CA ASP A 110 22.53 -0.68 -7.43
C ASP A 110 21.98 0.04 -6.19
N CYS A 111 20.83 0.71 -6.32
CA CYS A 111 20.21 1.41 -5.21
C CYS A 111 19.26 0.47 -4.45
N ASP A 112 19.42 0.42 -3.13
CA ASP A 112 18.54 -0.33 -2.24
C ASP A 112 17.41 0.53 -1.66
N PHE A 113 17.52 1.84 -1.78
CA PHE A 113 16.60 2.78 -1.15
C PHE A 113 16.34 3.99 -2.06
N PHE A 114 15.06 4.35 -2.19
CA PHE A 114 14.62 5.52 -2.94
C PHE A 114 13.80 6.43 -2.05
N TRP A 115 14.11 7.72 -2.08
CA TRP A 115 13.30 8.72 -1.40
C TRP A 115 12.47 9.46 -2.43
N ILE A 116 11.15 9.43 -2.26
CA ILE A 116 10.21 10.08 -3.18
C ILE A 116 9.50 11.19 -2.44
N ASN A 117 9.65 12.42 -2.94
CA ASN A 117 8.87 13.56 -2.45
C ASN A 117 7.50 13.54 -3.13
N SER A 118 6.49 13.50 -2.31
CA SER A 118 5.11 13.58 -2.78
C SER A 118 4.65 15.03 -2.85
#